data_8d46d3f87823b8a8a3bcaa3fb29aca72
#
_entry.id   8d46d3f87823b8a8a3bcaa3fb29aca72
#
_cell.length_a   1.000
_cell.length_b   1.000
_cell.length_c   1.000
_cell.angle_alpha   90.00
_cell.angle_beta   90.00
_cell.angle_gamma   90.00
#
_symmetry.space_group_name_H-M   'P 1'
#
loop_
_entity.id
_entity.type
_entity.pdbx_description
1 polymer ?
#
loop_
_entity_poly.entity_id
_entity_poly.type
_entity_poly.pdbx_seq_one_letter_code
_entity_poly.pdbx_strand_id
1 'polypeptide(L)'
;MNNVVLVGRLTRDPELRYIPGSGTPVATFTLAIDRDYKNRDGSVTTDFIPVEIMGKPAEFCANYVTKGRLVGVQGSIRVDRYETPNGEKRTFTKVSGRNIQALESKNTAPAAVPSEPAADQGGDFEAPKFEPSGVVSPSGFSAVEDDDVPF
;
A
#
# COMPACT_ATOMS: atom_id res chain seq x y z
N MET A 1 -0.29 21.82 -15.42
CA MET A 1 -0.81 21.16 -14.21
C MET A 1 0.33 20.40 -13.54
N ASN A 2 0.43 20.44 -12.20
CA ASN A 2 1.43 19.69 -11.43
C ASN A 2 0.68 18.82 -10.41
N ASN A 3 0.43 17.59 -10.78
CA ASN A 3 -0.26 16.61 -9.96
C ASN A 3 0.40 15.24 -10.11
N VAL A 4 0.65 14.57 -8.99
CA VAL A 4 1.25 13.25 -8.94
C VAL A 4 0.45 12.38 -7.98
N VAL A 5 0.28 11.13 -8.34
CA VAL A 5 -0.28 10.09 -7.48
C VAL A 5 0.74 8.97 -7.38
N LEU A 6 1.12 8.61 -6.18
CA LEU A 6 2.11 7.59 -5.89
C LEU A 6 1.50 6.53 -4.98
N VAL A 7 1.78 5.27 -5.29
CA VAL A 7 1.46 4.14 -4.43
C VAL A 7 2.75 3.42 -4.11
N GLY A 8 3.05 3.27 -2.83
CA GLY A 8 4.31 2.65 -2.41
C GLY A 8 4.34 2.35 -0.92
N ARG A 9 5.43 1.72 -0.48
CA ARG A 9 5.65 1.37 0.93
C ARG A 9 6.59 2.34 1.61
N LEU A 10 6.32 2.67 2.87
CA LEU A 10 7.24 3.49 3.66
C LEU A 10 8.53 2.71 3.96
N THR A 11 9.67 3.36 3.73
CA THR A 11 10.99 2.79 4.06
C THR A 11 11.33 2.91 5.53
N ARG A 12 10.74 3.90 6.22
CA ARG A 12 10.89 4.20 7.64
C ARG A 12 9.64 4.86 8.19
N ASP A 13 9.54 4.96 9.51
CA ASP A 13 8.44 5.69 10.14
C ASP A 13 8.47 7.18 9.75
N PRO A 14 7.31 7.82 9.59
CA PRO A 14 7.24 9.26 9.30
C PRO A 14 7.85 10.09 10.43
N GLU A 15 8.67 11.05 10.07
CA GLU A 15 9.21 12.04 10.99
C GLU A 15 8.29 13.25 11.04
N LEU A 16 7.68 13.49 12.20
CA LEU A 16 6.81 14.64 12.42
C LEU A 16 7.60 15.81 13.00
N ARG A 17 7.48 16.95 12.38
CA ARG A 17 8.02 18.22 12.86
C ARG A 17 6.95 19.29 12.84
N TYR A 18 7.14 20.33 13.62
CA TYR A 18 6.28 21.52 13.66
C TYR A 18 7.06 22.74 13.18
N ILE A 19 6.47 23.52 12.27
CA ILE A 19 7.11 24.72 11.75
C ILE A 19 7.14 25.76 12.87
N PRO A 20 8.33 26.32 13.25
CA PRO A 20 8.42 27.38 14.22
C PRO A 20 7.59 28.60 13.79
N GLY A 21 6.83 29.18 14.71
CA GLY A 21 5.98 30.35 14.46
C GLY A 21 4.54 30.00 14.06
N SER A 22 4.31 29.13 13.09
CA SER A 22 2.95 28.75 12.67
C SER A 22 2.41 27.52 13.41
N GLY A 23 3.30 26.69 13.99
CA GLY A 23 2.93 25.44 14.65
C GLY A 23 2.36 24.38 13.68
N THR A 24 2.51 24.58 12.38
CA THR A 24 1.98 23.66 11.37
C THR A 24 2.74 22.35 11.40
N PRO A 25 2.06 21.20 11.55
CA PRO A 25 2.70 19.89 11.53
C PRO A 25 3.17 19.55 10.11
N VAL A 26 4.37 18.99 10.01
CA VAL A 26 4.98 18.51 8.77
C VAL A 26 5.53 17.12 8.98
N ALA A 27 5.05 16.16 8.21
CA ALA A 27 5.56 14.80 8.19
C ALA A 27 6.44 14.57 6.96
N THR A 28 7.62 14.02 7.18
CA THR A 28 8.54 13.64 6.10
C THR A 28 8.83 12.14 6.15
N PHE A 29 8.78 11.51 4.99
CA PHE A 29 9.08 10.08 4.84
C PHE A 29 9.52 9.78 3.40
N THR A 30 10.00 8.57 3.16
CA THR A 30 10.41 8.10 1.83
C THR A 30 9.55 6.91 1.42
N LEU A 31 9.00 6.96 0.21
CA LEU A 31 8.28 5.86 -0.41
C LEU A 31 9.21 5.03 -1.27
N ALA A 32 9.14 3.72 -1.10
CA ALA A 32 9.69 2.74 -2.01
C ALA A 32 8.60 2.34 -3.02
N ILE A 33 8.89 2.57 -4.29
CA ILE A 33 7.98 2.30 -5.41
C ILE A 33 8.72 1.45 -6.42
N ASP A 34 8.20 0.27 -6.68
CA ASP A 34 8.75 -0.62 -7.69
C ASP A 34 8.33 -0.16 -9.09
N ARG A 35 9.25 -0.24 -10.03
CA ARG A 35 8.96 0.05 -11.43
C ARG A 35 8.14 -1.07 -12.05
N ASP A 36 7.22 -0.74 -12.94
CA ASP A 36 6.31 -1.69 -13.59
C ASP A 36 7.01 -2.69 -14.51
N TYR A 37 8.26 -2.43 -14.88
CA TYR A 37 9.03 -3.31 -15.75
C TYR A 37 10.19 -3.99 -15.02
N LYS A 38 10.49 -5.22 -15.46
CA LYS A 38 11.64 -5.98 -14.97
C LYS A 38 12.88 -5.70 -15.84
N ASN A 39 14.02 -5.69 -15.20
CA ASN A 39 15.31 -5.63 -15.88
C ASN A 39 15.55 -6.92 -16.69
N ARG A 40 16.56 -6.93 -17.56
CA ARG A 40 16.93 -8.10 -18.37
C ARG A 40 17.33 -9.32 -17.52
N ASP A 41 17.80 -9.11 -16.31
CA ASP A 41 18.17 -10.13 -15.32
C ASP A 41 16.99 -10.64 -14.48
N GLY A 42 15.78 -10.11 -14.73
CA GLY A 42 14.56 -10.45 -13.98
C GLY A 42 14.38 -9.68 -12.68
N SER A 43 15.32 -8.82 -12.28
CA SER A 43 15.21 -7.98 -11.11
C SER A 43 14.24 -6.81 -11.32
N VAL A 44 13.66 -6.30 -10.22
CA VAL A 44 12.82 -5.10 -10.21
C VAL A 44 13.62 -3.95 -9.61
N THR A 45 13.60 -2.80 -10.28
CA THR A 45 14.21 -1.59 -9.74
C THR A 45 13.19 -0.86 -8.87
N THR A 46 13.60 -0.51 -7.65
CA THR A 46 12.79 0.27 -6.70
C THR A 46 13.28 1.71 -6.67
N ASP A 47 12.38 2.66 -6.86
CA ASP A 47 12.66 4.08 -6.72
C ASP A 47 12.29 4.56 -5.31
N PHE A 48 13.16 5.38 -4.71
CA PHE A 48 12.96 5.94 -3.38
C PHE A 48 12.61 7.42 -3.51
N ILE A 49 11.35 7.75 -3.25
CA ILE A 49 10.82 9.10 -3.47
C ILE A 49 10.57 9.79 -2.14
N PRO A 50 11.25 10.92 -1.85
CA PRO A 50 10.99 11.70 -0.64
C PRO A 50 9.65 12.41 -0.74
N VAL A 51 8.86 12.32 0.32
CA VAL A 51 7.53 12.92 0.45
C VAL A 51 7.49 13.81 1.69
N GLU A 52 6.89 14.97 1.54
CA GLU A 52 6.61 15.91 2.62
C GLU A 52 5.13 16.24 2.63
N ILE A 53 4.47 16.08 3.76
CA ILE A 53 3.04 16.37 3.93
C ILE A 53 2.87 17.38 5.04
N MET A 54 1.98 18.36 4.87
CA MET A 54 1.73 19.43 5.83
C MET A 54 0.30 19.40 6.35
N GLY A 55 0.11 19.90 7.59
CA GLY A 55 -1.20 20.07 8.21
C GLY A 55 -1.78 18.77 8.76
N LYS A 56 -3.10 18.67 8.82
CA LYS A 56 -3.82 17.51 9.36
C LYS A 56 -3.40 16.15 8.78
N PRO A 57 -3.12 16.03 7.47
CA PRO A 57 -2.61 14.76 6.92
C PRO A 57 -1.24 14.36 7.48
N ALA A 58 -0.42 15.32 7.93
CA ALA A 58 0.87 15.01 8.56
C ALA A 58 0.69 14.35 9.94
N GLU A 59 -0.26 14.83 10.73
CA GLU A 59 -0.60 14.21 12.02
C GLU A 59 -1.16 12.80 11.82
N PHE A 60 -2.01 12.61 10.80
CA PHE A 60 -2.51 11.29 10.43
C PHE A 60 -1.35 10.34 10.09
N CYS A 61 -0.37 10.80 9.31
CA CYS A 61 0.82 9.98 9.00
C CYS A 61 1.54 9.54 10.27
N ALA A 62 1.85 10.47 11.16
CA ALA A 62 2.60 10.17 12.37
C ALA A 62 1.89 9.19 13.31
N ASN A 63 0.55 9.26 13.36
CA ASN A 63 -0.25 8.46 14.29
C ASN A 63 -0.63 7.08 13.72
N TYR A 64 -0.83 6.96 12.42
CA TYR A 64 -1.44 5.77 11.82
C TYR A 64 -0.60 5.06 10.78
N VAL A 65 0.46 5.70 10.28
CA VAL A 65 1.31 5.14 9.23
C VAL A 65 2.66 4.77 9.80
N THR A 66 3.09 3.53 9.57
CA THR A 66 4.36 2.98 10.08
C THR A 66 5.22 2.46 8.92
N LYS A 67 6.50 2.20 9.20
CA LYS A 67 7.43 1.56 8.26
C LYS A 67 6.83 0.32 7.60
N GLY A 68 7.03 0.16 6.30
CA GLY A 68 6.57 -0.98 5.49
C GLY A 68 5.12 -0.92 5.04
N ARG A 69 4.33 0.02 5.57
CA ARG A 69 2.91 0.13 5.21
C ARG A 69 2.73 0.64 3.79
N LEU A 70 1.77 0.05 3.08
CA LEU A 70 1.38 0.48 1.75
C LEU A 70 0.45 1.69 1.86
N VAL A 71 0.79 2.77 1.17
CA VAL A 71 0.01 4.01 1.14
C VAL A 71 -0.11 4.56 -0.27
N GLY A 72 -1.21 5.28 -0.51
CA GLY A 72 -1.40 6.14 -1.67
C GLY A 72 -1.21 7.60 -1.26
N VAL A 73 -0.38 8.33 -1.99
CA VAL A 73 -0.12 9.76 -1.78
C VAL A 73 -0.50 10.52 -3.03
N GLN A 74 -1.30 11.55 -2.87
CA GLN A 74 -1.61 12.53 -3.92
C GLN A 74 -0.97 13.87 -3.58
N GLY A 75 -0.30 14.48 -4.53
CA GLY A 75 0.40 15.74 -4.31
C GLY A 75 0.94 16.37 -5.59
N SER A 76 1.98 17.15 -5.44
CA SER A 76 2.70 17.82 -6.52
C SER A 76 4.21 17.69 -6.34
N ILE A 77 4.95 17.66 -7.44
CA ILE A 77 6.41 17.66 -7.42
C ILE A 77 6.89 19.07 -7.05
N ARG A 78 7.84 19.14 -6.13
CA ARG A 78 8.59 20.35 -5.78
C ARG A 78 10.07 20.13 -5.97
N VAL A 79 10.73 21.16 -6.50
CA VAL A 79 12.17 21.18 -6.69
C VAL A 79 12.72 22.35 -5.87
N ASP A 80 13.40 22.03 -4.79
CA ASP A 80 14.06 23.01 -3.93
C ASP A 80 15.51 23.14 -4.40
N ARG A 81 15.94 24.38 -4.58
CA ARG A 81 17.34 24.72 -4.93
C ARG A 81 18.03 25.25 -3.69
N TYR A 82 19.16 24.69 -3.38
CA TYR A 82 19.97 25.15 -2.26
C TYR A 82 21.46 25.22 -2.67
N GLU A 83 22.17 26.08 -2.02
CA GLU A 83 23.62 26.27 -2.21
C GLU A 83 24.34 25.60 -1.03
N THR A 84 25.31 24.77 -1.37
CA THR A 84 26.16 24.14 -0.35
C THR A 84 27.17 25.17 0.19
N PRO A 85 27.74 24.97 1.40
CA PRO A 85 28.78 25.83 1.94
C PRO A 85 29.99 26.04 1.01
N ASN A 86 30.17 25.09 0.08
CA ASN A 86 31.22 25.15 -0.95
C ASN A 86 30.86 25.96 -2.20
N GLY A 87 29.66 26.58 -2.23
CA GLY A 87 29.18 27.37 -3.38
C GLY A 87 28.56 26.56 -4.52
N GLU A 88 28.41 25.25 -4.37
CA GLU A 88 27.73 24.39 -5.35
C GLU A 88 26.23 24.56 -5.25
N LYS A 89 25.56 24.80 -6.37
CA LYS A 89 24.11 24.82 -6.47
C LYS A 89 23.62 23.40 -6.65
N ARG A 90 22.81 22.91 -5.71
CA ARG A 90 22.17 21.59 -5.75
C ARG A 90 20.66 21.71 -5.78
N THR A 91 20.03 20.72 -6.36
CA THR A 91 18.56 20.59 -6.40
C THR A 91 18.12 19.38 -5.61
N PHE A 92 17.06 19.54 -4.84
CA PHE A 92 16.39 18.46 -4.13
C PHE A 92 14.95 18.37 -4.62
N THR A 93 14.61 17.23 -5.22
CA THR A 93 13.26 16.97 -5.70
C THR A 93 12.50 16.15 -4.68
N LYS A 94 11.33 16.64 -4.29
CA LYS A 94 10.42 15.96 -3.35
C LYS A 94 8.97 16.07 -3.84
N VAL A 95 8.11 15.24 -3.29
CA VAL A 95 6.68 15.33 -3.49
C VAL A 95 6.04 16.04 -2.30
N SER A 96 5.36 17.15 -2.57
CA SER A 96 4.51 17.82 -1.58
C SER A 96 3.15 17.18 -1.61
N GLY A 97 2.88 16.29 -0.65
CA GLY A 97 1.62 15.57 -0.51
C GLY A 97 0.51 16.47 0.02
N ARG A 98 -0.66 16.36 -0.57
CA ARG A 98 -1.90 17.01 -0.14
C ARG A 98 -2.80 16.04 0.60
N ASN A 99 -2.81 14.79 0.16
CA ASN A 99 -3.60 13.72 0.73
C ASN A 99 -2.80 12.43 0.83
N ILE A 100 -3.07 11.65 1.86
CA ILE A 100 -2.51 10.31 2.06
C ILE A 100 -3.61 9.36 2.49
N GLN A 101 -3.56 8.16 1.95
CA GLN A 101 -4.48 7.08 2.28
C GLN A 101 -3.71 5.80 2.56
N ALA A 102 -3.99 5.15 3.68
CA ALA A 102 -3.50 3.81 3.94
C ALA A 102 -4.29 2.80 3.10
N LEU A 103 -3.61 2.00 2.31
CA LEU A 103 -4.21 1.02 1.40
C LEU A 103 -4.27 -0.39 2.00
N GLU A 104 -3.54 -0.64 3.07
CA GLU A 104 -3.57 -1.90 3.81
C GLU A 104 -4.33 -1.73 5.13
N SER A 105 -5.18 -2.70 5.46
CA SER A 105 -5.82 -2.79 6.78
C SER A 105 -4.79 -3.17 7.85
N LYS A 106 -4.98 -2.70 9.09
CA LYS A 106 -4.11 -3.04 10.25
C LYS A 106 -4.10 -4.54 10.60
N ASN A 107 -4.97 -5.36 9.99
CA ASN A 107 -5.24 -6.74 10.39
C ASN A 107 -4.45 -7.82 9.63
N THR A 108 -3.33 -7.48 9.00
CA THR A 108 -2.42 -8.54 8.54
C THR A 108 -1.29 -8.69 9.56
N ALA A 109 -1.62 -9.22 10.74
CA ALA A 109 -0.66 -9.98 11.50
C ALA A 109 -0.22 -11.15 10.58
N PRO A 110 1.10 -11.43 10.44
CA PRO A 110 1.51 -12.66 9.77
C PRO A 110 0.80 -13.80 10.48
N ALA A 111 0.06 -14.60 9.73
CA ALA A 111 -0.58 -15.80 10.23
C ALA A 111 0.52 -16.61 10.93
N ALA A 112 0.46 -16.66 12.25
CA ALA A 112 1.24 -17.61 13.02
C ALA A 112 0.83 -18.98 12.48
N VAL A 113 1.80 -19.69 11.91
CA VAL A 113 1.68 -21.11 11.58
C VAL A 113 1.16 -21.80 12.83
N PRO A 114 0.02 -22.48 12.81
CA PRO A 114 -0.40 -23.24 13.98
C PRO A 114 0.66 -24.31 14.21
N SER A 115 1.42 -24.18 15.29
CA SER A 115 2.20 -25.29 15.84
C SER A 115 1.20 -26.36 16.23
N GLU A 116 1.28 -27.51 15.61
CA GLU A 116 0.57 -28.70 16.05
C GLU A 116 0.81 -28.95 17.53
N PRO A 117 -0.22 -29.10 18.35
CA PRO A 117 -0.06 -29.81 19.61
C PRO A 117 -0.18 -31.30 19.35
N ALA A 118 0.87 -32.01 19.74
CA ALA A 118 0.93 -33.46 19.80
C ALA A 118 -0.29 -34.06 20.53
N ALA A 119 -0.69 -35.21 20.01
CA ALA A 119 -1.65 -36.19 20.48
C ALA A 119 -1.92 -36.22 22.00
N ASP A 120 -3.17 -36.35 22.42
CA ASP A 120 -3.76 -37.60 22.93
C ASP A 120 -5.18 -37.35 23.46
N GLN A 121 -5.94 -38.43 23.35
CA GLN A 121 -7.21 -38.78 23.99
C GLN A 121 -8.55 -38.48 23.29
N GLY A 122 -9.01 -39.57 22.74
CA GLY A 122 -10.31 -40.15 22.63
C GLY A 122 -11.56 -39.33 23.02
N GLY A 123 -12.37 -39.08 22.04
CA GLY A 123 -13.74 -38.66 22.18
C GLY A 123 -14.44 -38.88 20.84
N ASP A 124 -15.31 -39.88 20.79
CA ASP A 124 -16.19 -40.17 19.66
C ASP A 124 -16.92 -38.90 19.22
N PHE A 125 -16.46 -38.29 18.12
CA PHE A 125 -17.23 -37.30 17.41
C PHE A 125 -17.75 -37.93 16.12
N GLU A 126 -19.00 -38.40 16.21
CA GLU A 126 -19.79 -38.88 15.08
C GLU A 126 -20.01 -37.70 14.12
N ALA A 127 -19.34 -37.70 12.98
CA ALA A 127 -19.51 -36.71 11.94
C ALA A 127 -20.94 -36.80 11.37
N PRO A 128 -21.66 -35.68 11.25
CA PRO A 128 -22.97 -35.71 10.59
C PRO A 128 -22.76 -36.03 9.12
N LYS A 129 -23.38 -37.13 8.69
CA LYS A 129 -23.48 -37.53 7.28
C LYS A 129 -24.28 -36.48 6.54
N PHE A 130 -23.60 -35.70 5.70
CA PHE A 130 -24.27 -34.84 4.74
C PHE A 130 -24.77 -35.69 3.57
N GLU A 131 -26.06 -35.96 3.53
CA GLU A 131 -26.72 -36.54 2.35
C GLU A 131 -27.05 -35.41 1.38
N PRO A 132 -26.53 -35.39 0.15
CA PRO A 132 -26.96 -34.44 -0.86
C PRO A 132 -28.30 -34.88 -1.44
N SER A 133 -29.39 -34.41 -0.87
CA SER A 133 -30.71 -34.48 -1.49
C SER A 133 -30.82 -33.41 -2.56
N GLY A 134 -30.73 -33.81 -3.81
CA GLY A 134 -31.00 -32.92 -4.93
C GLY A 134 -30.24 -33.31 -6.19
N VAL A 135 -30.72 -34.34 -6.85
CA VAL A 135 -30.34 -34.61 -8.25
C VAL A 135 -30.92 -33.50 -9.09
N VAL A 136 -30.11 -32.48 -9.42
CA VAL A 136 -30.43 -31.51 -10.45
C VAL A 136 -30.11 -32.14 -11.80
N SER A 137 -31.14 -32.53 -12.54
CA SER A 137 -31.05 -33.06 -13.90
C SER A 137 -30.42 -32.00 -14.81
N PRO A 138 -29.46 -32.34 -15.69
CA PRO A 138 -28.76 -31.39 -16.58
C PRO A 138 -29.57 -31.10 -17.86
N SER A 139 -30.86 -30.84 -17.76
CA SER A 139 -31.70 -30.50 -18.91
C SER A 139 -32.22 -29.05 -18.85
N GLY A 140 -31.36 -28.09 -18.82
CA GLY A 140 -31.73 -26.70 -18.76
C GLY A 140 -30.67 -25.71 -19.25
N PHE A 141 -29.60 -26.21 -19.84
CA PHE A 141 -28.63 -25.35 -20.50
C PHE A 141 -28.96 -25.33 -21.99
N SER A 142 -29.71 -24.33 -22.45
CA SER A 142 -29.78 -23.98 -23.85
C SER A 142 -28.55 -23.10 -24.13
N ALA A 143 -27.74 -23.53 -25.08
CA ALA A 143 -26.67 -22.74 -25.63
C ALA A 143 -27.27 -21.44 -26.21
N VAL A 144 -26.80 -20.31 -25.73
CA VAL A 144 -27.07 -19.00 -26.35
C VAL A 144 -26.22 -18.97 -27.61
N GLU A 145 -26.88 -18.94 -28.78
CA GLU A 145 -26.22 -18.75 -30.06
C GLU A 145 -25.55 -17.37 -30.13
N ASP A 146 -24.33 -17.34 -30.64
CA ASP A 146 -23.38 -16.25 -30.69
C ASP A 146 -23.70 -15.10 -31.67
N ASP A 147 -24.99 -14.77 -31.88
CA ASP A 147 -25.38 -13.83 -32.96
C ASP A 147 -25.97 -12.48 -32.47
N ASP A 148 -25.92 -12.18 -31.19
CA ASP A 148 -26.44 -10.89 -30.70
C ASP A 148 -25.41 -10.13 -29.83
N VAL A 149 -24.25 -9.82 -30.38
CA VAL A 149 -23.35 -8.79 -29.81
C VAL A 149 -23.42 -7.55 -30.70
N PRO A 150 -24.19 -6.52 -30.33
CA PRO A 150 -24.13 -5.22 -31.00
C PRO A 150 -22.82 -4.53 -30.65
N PHE A 151 -22.05 -4.30 -31.65
CA PHE A 151 -20.86 -3.45 -31.59
C PHE A 151 -21.25 -1.97 -31.45
#